data_1341c3b581c9172215573aa66e1be628
#
_entry.id   1341c3b581c9172215573aa66e1be628
#
_cell.length_a   1.000
_cell.length_b   1.000
_cell.length_c   1.000
_cell.angle_alpha   90.00
_cell.angle_beta   90.00
_cell.angle_gamma   90.00
#
_symmetry.space_group_name_H-M   'P 1'
#
loop_
_entity.id
_entity.type
_entity.pdbx_description
1 polymer ?
#
loop_
_entity_poly.entity_id
_entity_poly.type
_entity_poly.pdbx_seq_one_letter_code
_entity_poly.pdbx_strand_id
1 'polypeptide(L)'
;MKKVMRLFLATAVLMGLTSCNSNDDFGSQAIEIPGITIDGDIDCCSAEEALQVYRFLQTVKIIPELSTTIDDKYDIFAYSRNGSFHTGYNEIFFVATKKKNGNYIKNFDITGLTPLMLMVKMNMKHSTPVSGSVETFNKDYLAVKRGWISFVMNTSEAGSWTLGYNVNVLGANGGIEAADITVDALPEGQQWLKSFKADNNNYYLSLVNPSDWKTGKNTITAYVSKKNTPATTPYGLAPEQFVIEIDPRMPDMGNHTSPDNVALTKQADGSYQGTVNLTMTGRWRIHLTVKDAQGNIVAGGDDLSDGYSSLYWEVTI
;
A
#
# COMPACT_ATOMS: atom_id res chain seq x y z
N MET A 1 -34.01 -7.04 40.75
CA MET A 1 -32.96 -6.03 40.50
C MET A 1 -32.93 -5.74 39.00
N LYS A 2 -33.49 -4.61 38.59
CA LYS A 2 -33.61 -4.21 37.16
C LYS A 2 -32.36 -3.42 36.75
N LYS A 3 -31.58 -3.91 35.80
CA LYS A 3 -30.48 -3.17 35.17
C LYS A 3 -31.08 -2.21 34.15
N VAL A 4 -30.92 -0.92 34.37
CA VAL A 4 -31.26 0.14 33.43
C VAL A 4 -30.11 0.30 32.44
N MET A 5 -30.37 -0.01 31.17
CA MET A 5 -29.46 0.20 30.05
C MET A 5 -29.67 1.63 29.56
N ARG A 6 -28.68 2.50 29.74
CA ARG A 6 -28.70 3.87 29.22
C ARG A 6 -28.24 3.86 27.75
N LEU A 7 -29.18 4.14 26.88
CA LEU A 7 -28.99 4.38 25.45
C LEU A 7 -28.47 5.81 25.27
N PHE A 8 -27.25 6.00 24.79
CA PHE A 8 -26.78 7.31 24.38
C PHE A 8 -27.23 7.57 22.94
N LEU A 9 -28.17 8.49 22.80
CA LEU A 9 -28.63 8.99 21.50
C LEU A 9 -27.65 10.08 21.06
N ALA A 10 -26.89 9.83 20.00
CA ALA A 10 -26.05 10.84 19.35
C ALA A 10 -26.96 11.67 18.42
N THR A 11 -27.26 12.89 18.84
CA THR A 11 -27.95 13.88 18.00
C THR A 11 -26.97 14.51 17.03
N ALA A 12 -27.10 14.18 15.73
CA ALA A 12 -26.42 14.90 14.65
C ALA A 12 -27.08 16.26 14.46
N VAL A 13 -26.35 17.33 14.76
CA VAL A 13 -26.78 18.69 14.43
C VAL A 13 -26.33 19.00 13.00
N LEU A 14 -27.28 19.00 12.06
CA LEU A 14 -27.11 19.61 10.74
C LEU A 14 -27.13 21.13 10.92
N MET A 15 -25.99 21.81 10.76
CA MET A 15 -25.98 23.26 10.56
C MET A 15 -25.85 23.55 9.06
N GLY A 16 -26.85 24.28 8.58
CA GLY A 16 -26.97 24.71 7.18
C GLY A 16 -25.91 25.72 6.79
N LEU A 17 -25.47 25.61 5.55
CA LEU A 17 -24.61 26.55 4.87
C LEU A 17 -25.37 27.86 4.62
N THR A 18 -24.96 28.95 5.24
CA THR A 18 -25.34 30.30 4.81
C THR A 18 -24.11 31.00 4.24
N SER A 19 -24.35 31.48 3.06
CA SER A 19 -23.55 32.34 2.16
C SER A 19 -22.56 33.28 2.82
N CYS A 20 -21.34 33.32 2.25
CA CYS A 20 -20.33 34.34 2.50
C CYS A 20 -20.84 35.76 2.25
N ASN A 21 -20.71 36.63 3.23
CA ASN A 21 -20.64 38.05 3.04
C ASN A 21 -19.36 38.59 3.70
N SER A 22 -18.57 39.30 2.94
CA SER A 22 -17.29 39.89 3.32
C SER A 22 -17.47 40.99 4.37
N ASN A 23 -16.68 40.96 5.41
CA ASN A 23 -16.49 41.86 6.55
C ASN A 23 -17.17 41.37 7.84
N ASP A 24 -16.65 40.34 8.42
CA ASP A 24 -16.75 40.11 9.85
C ASP A 24 -15.43 39.54 10.36
N ASP A 25 -14.93 40.16 11.39
CA ASP A 25 -13.82 39.75 12.24
C ASP A 25 -14.24 38.46 12.95
N PHE A 26 -14.24 37.35 12.22
CA PHE A 26 -14.43 36.03 12.81
C PHE A 26 -13.15 35.70 13.58
N GLY A 27 -13.19 35.94 14.88
CA GLY A 27 -12.27 35.31 15.78
C GLY A 27 -12.21 33.83 15.39
N SER A 28 -11.02 33.37 15.00
CA SER A 28 -10.75 31.99 14.58
C SER A 28 -11.31 31.02 15.62
N GLN A 29 -12.46 30.43 15.35
CA GLN A 29 -12.93 29.35 16.19
C GLN A 29 -11.98 28.18 15.98
N ALA A 30 -11.21 27.88 17.02
CA ALA A 30 -10.35 26.71 17.03
C ALA A 30 -11.22 25.48 16.75
N ILE A 31 -10.88 24.73 15.71
CA ILE A 31 -11.48 23.43 15.48
C ILE A 31 -10.72 22.44 16.34
N GLU A 32 -11.37 21.96 17.39
CA GLU A 32 -10.82 20.89 18.22
C GLU A 32 -10.93 19.55 17.49
N ILE A 33 -9.79 19.04 17.04
CA ILE A 33 -9.64 17.65 16.64
C ILE A 33 -9.08 16.92 17.86
N PRO A 34 -9.60 15.75 18.28
CA PRO A 34 -9.10 15.03 19.44
C PRO A 34 -7.57 14.86 19.39
N GLY A 35 -6.87 15.47 20.37
CA GLY A 35 -5.40 15.46 20.44
C GLY A 35 -4.68 16.51 19.60
N ILE A 36 -5.38 17.37 18.86
CA ILE A 36 -4.81 18.42 18.02
C ILE A 36 -5.65 19.68 18.20
N THR A 37 -5.02 20.76 18.65
CA THR A 37 -5.64 22.10 18.65
C THR A 37 -5.18 22.83 17.39
N ILE A 38 -6.09 23.06 16.46
CA ILE A 38 -5.82 23.84 15.25
C ILE A 38 -6.18 25.29 15.58
N ASP A 39 -5.21 26.10 15.94
CA ASP A 39 -5.35 27.54 15.97
C ASP A 39 -5.07 28.14 14.59
N GLY A 40 -5.44 29.39 14.37
CA GLY A 40 -5.42 30.03 13.04
C GLY A 40 -4.07 30.14 12.35
N ASP A 41 -3.01 29.62 12.92
CA ASP A 41 -1.63 29.65 12.37
C ASP A 41 -1.23 28.25 11.90
N ILE A 42 -1.96 27.73 10.89
CA ILE A 42 -1.78 26.38 10.37
C ILE A 42 -0.79 26.42 9.21
N ASP A 43 0.41 25.90 9.41
CA ASP A 43 1.44 25.83 8.35
C ASP A 43 1.10 24.85 7.22
N CYS A 44 0.07 24.01 7.38
CA CYS A 44 -0.17 23.00 6.38
C CYS A 44 -1.41 23.25 5.55
N CYS A 45 -2.51 23.54 6.20
CA CYS A 45 -3.78 23.27 5.58
C CYS A 45 -4.88 24.06 6.29
N SER A 46 -5.96 24.30 5.57
CA SER A 46 -7.17 24.79 6.22
C SER A 46 -7.63 23.78 7.29
N ALA A 47 -8.47 24.23 8.20
CA ALA A 47 -9.08 23.37 9.20
C ALA A 47 -9.80 22.17 8.58
N GLU A 48 -10.33 22.34 7.36
CA GLU A 48 -10.98 21.27 6.60
C GLU A 48 -9.96 20.21 6.15
N GLU A 49 -8.82 20.61 5.61
CA GLU A 49 -7.75 19.66 5.22
C GLU A 49 -7.23 18.91 6.43
N ALA A 50 -7.02 19.58 7.57
CA ALA A 50 -6.60 18.92 8.80
C ALA A 50 -7.63 17.90 9.29
N LEU A 51 -8.93 18.20 9.19
CA LEU A 51 -10.00 17.27 9.50
C LEU A 51 -10.00 16.06 8.55
N GLN A 52 -9.73 16.27 7.26
CA GLN A 52 -9.60 15.17 6.30
C GLN A 52 -8.43 14.26 6.65
N VAL A 53 -7.25 14.83 6.99
CA VAL A 53 -6.10 14.03 7.46
C VAL A 53 -6.47 13.25 8.72
N TYR A 54 -7.09 13.87 9.69
CA TYR A 54 -7.54 13.21 10.92
C TYR A 54 -8.48 12.03 10.61
N ARG A 55 -9.49 12.23 9.74
CA ARG A 55 -10.42 11.15 9.33
C ARG A 55 -9.69 10.02 8.63
N PHE A 56 -8.75 10.33 7.76
CA PHE A 56 -7.92 9.32 7.11
C PHE A 56 -7.15 8.50 8.15
N LEU A 57 -6.55 9.14 9.16
CA LEU A 57 -5.77 8.47 10.19
C LEU A 57 -6.62 7.50 11.03
N GLN A 58 -7.95 7.64 11.07
CA GLN A 58 -8.84 6.65 11.69
C GLN A 58 -8.97 5.35 10.87
N THR A 59 -8.54 5.35 9.60
CA THR A 59 -8.59 4.19 8.69
C THR A 59 -7.28 3.41 8.61
N VAL A 60 -6.24 3.89 9.29
CA VAL A 60 -4.89 3.31 9.31
C VAL A 60 -4.40 3.18 10.75
N LYS A 61 -3.34 2.41 10.97
CA LYS A 61 -2.74 2.24 12.29
C LYS A 61 -1.26 2.59 12.25
N ILE A 62 -0.81 3.20 13.33
CA ILE A 62 0.59 3.59 13.51
C ILE A 62 1.52 2.38 13.55
N ILE A 63 2.73 2.55 13.04
CA ILE A 63 3.87 1.64 13.17
C ILE A 63 4.89 2.36 14.05
N PRO A 64 4.90 2.12 15.36
CA PRO A 64 5.75 2.88 16.29
C PRO A 64 7.24 2.80 15.97
N GLU A 65 7.71 1.63 15.52
CA GLU A 65 9.11 1.36 15.19
C GLU A 65 9.63 2.23 14.03
N LEU A 66 8.70 2.71 13.20
CA LEU A 66 8.99 3.59 12.06
C LEU A 66 8.61 5.05 12.32
N SER A 67 8.34 5.41 13.57
CA SER A 67 8.06 6.80 13.96
C SER A 67 9.30 7.41 14.62
N THR A 68 9.55 8.70 14.36
CA THR A 68 10.75 9.39 14.86
C THR A 68 10.50 10.88 15.08
N THR A 69 11.40 11.54 15.79
CA THR A 69 11.37 13.01 15.99
C THR A 69 12.61 13.62 15.36
N ILE A 70 12.43 14.70 14.61
CA ILE A 70 13.51 15.45 13.94
C ILE A 70 13.73 16.77 14.67
N ASP A 71 15.00 17.07 15.01
CA ASP A 71 15.45 18.29 15.69
C ASP A 71 14.69 18.63 16.99
N ASP A 72 14.06 17.63 17.61
CA ASP A 72 13.15 17.81 18.76
C ASP A 72 11.98 18.77 18.50
N LYS A 73 11.64 18.98 17.22
CA LYS A 73 10.60 19.93 16.77
C LYS A 73 9.49 19.29 15.96
N TYR A 74 9.80 18.23 15.22
CA TYR A 74 8.89 17.61 14.26
C TYR A 74 8.78 16.12 14.53
N ASP A 75 7.56 15.64 14.74
CA ASP A 75 7.28 14.22 14.86
C ASP A 75 6.87 13.67 13.51
N ILE A 76 7.50 12.58 13.10
CA ILE A 76 7.19 11.84 11.88
C ILE A 76 6.56 10.51 12.30
N PHE A 77 5.35 10.29 11.83
CA PHE A 77 4.60 9.07 12.11
C PHE A 77 4.46 8.24 10.85
N ALA A 78 4.74 6.94 10.96
CA ALA A 78 4.49 5.98 9.90
C ALA A 78 3.24 5.14 10.23
N TYR A 79 2.45 4.82 9.20
CA TYR A 79 1.22 4.06 9.33
C TYR A 79 1.14 2.99 8.24
N SER A 80 0.41 1.92 8.51
CA SER A 80 -0.08 0.98 7.51
C SER A 80 -1.58 0.75 7.71
N ARG A 81 -2.23 -0.04 6.84
CA ARG A 81 -3.67 -0.29 6.94
C ARG A 81 -4.08 -0.94 8.27
N ASN A 82 -3.22 -1.78 8.84
CA ASN A 82 -3.52 -2.55 10.06
C ASN A 82 -2.47 -2.42 11.17
N GLY A 83 -1.43 -1.57 11.00
CA GLY A 83 -0.33 -1.37 11.96
C GLY A 83 0.78 -2.41 11.84
N SER A 84 0.73 -3.30 10.84
CA SER A 84 1.77 -4.30 10.53
C SER A 84 1.96 -4.39 9.03
N PHE A 85 2.93 -5.22 8.62
CA PHE A 85 3.15 -5.60 7.22
C PHE A 85 2.88 -7.08 7.02
N HIS A 86 2.59 -7.47 5.79
CA HIS A 86 2.46 -8.86 5.37
C HIS A 86 3.21 -9.12 4.06
N THR A 87 3.41 -10.37 3.72
CA THR A 87 3.97 -10.74 2.40
C THR A 87 3.10 -10.19 1.27
N GLY A 88 3.74 -9.79 0.17
CA GLY A 88 3.07 -9.10 -0.94
C GLY A 88 2.98 -7.60 -0.73
N TYR A 89 2.05 -6.96 -1.41
CA TYR A 89 1.89 -5.50 -1.47
C TYR A 89 1.36 -4.91 -0.16
N ASN A 90 2.02 -3.85 0.31
CA ASN A 90 1.62 -3.06 1.48
C ASN A 90 1.76 -1.58 1.18
N GLU A 91 0.79 -0.78 1.56
CA GLU A 91 0.92 0.67 1.60
C GLU A 91 1.58 1.11 2.91
N ILE A 92 2.44 2.11 2.82
CA ILE A 92 3.00 2.82 3.97
C ILE A 92 2.67 4.31 3.82
N PHE A 93 2.16 4.90 4.89
CA PHE A 93 1.79 6.31 4.91
C PHE A 93 2.63 7.03 5.94
N PHE A 94 2.94 8.29 5.66
CA PHE A 94 3.69 9.15 6.57
C PHE A 94 2.95 10.44 6.79
N VAL A 95 2.99 10.91 8.03
CA VAL A 95 2.46 12.21 8.45
C VAL A 95 3.50 12.88 9.31
N ALA A 96 3.75 14.16 9.05
CA ALA A 96 4.61 15.01 9.88
C ALA A 96 3.76 15.97 10.69
N THR A 97 4.12 16.19 11.96
CA THR A 97 3.48 17.18 12.83
C THR A 97 4.49 18.04 13.56
N LYS A 98 4.08 19.24 13.96
CA LYS A 98 4.85 20.06 14.91
C LYS A 98 4.70 19.46 16.31
N LYS A 99 5.79 19.10 16.97
CA LYS A 99 5.79 18.53 18.32
C LYS A 99 5.12 19.46 19.35
N LYS A 100 5.24 20.79 19.15
CA LYS A 100 4.72 21.80 20.06
C LYS A 100 3.19 21.76 20.21
N ASN A 101 2.45 21.55 19.12
CA ASN A 101 0.99 21.70 19.07
C ASN A 101 0.26 20.63 18.26
N GLY A 102 0.98 19.63 17.71
CA GLY A 102 0.40 18.54 16.93
C GLY A 102 -0.05 18.93 15.52
N ASN A 103 0.15 20.19 15.08
CA ASN A 103 -0.28 20.65 13.75
C ASN A 103 0.39 19.85 12.64
N TYR A 104 -0.40 19.42 11.67
CA TYR A 104 0.10 18.70 10.48
C TYR A 104 0.98 19.61 9.62
N ILE A 105 1.96 18.99 8.97
CA ILE A 105 2.89 19.65 8.06
C ILE A 105 2.74 18.97 6.70
N LYS A 106 2.49 19.73 5.62
CA LYS A 106 2.45 19.17 4.25
C LYS A 106 3.79 19.25 3.52
N ASN A 107 4.62 20.22 3.88
CA ASN A 107 5.93 20.45 3.26
C ASN A 107 6.99 19.57 3.94
N PHE A 108 6.91 18.27 3.65
CA PHE A 108 7.96 17.34 4.02
C PHE A 108 8.08 16.29 2.92
N ASP A 109 9.26 15.69 2.83
CA ASP A 109 9.58 14.64 1.87
C ASP A 109 10.11 13.41 2.59
N ILE A 110 9.69 12.25 2.12
CA ILE A 110 10.22 10.95 2.51
C ILE A 110 10.91 10.35 1.31
N THR A 111 12.12 9.88 1.51
CA THR A 111 12.92 9.26 0.45
C THR A 111 13.67 8.03 0.95
N GLY A 112 14.14 7.21 0.03
CA GLY A 112 15.04 6.11 0.37
C GLY A 112 14.39 5.03 1.23
N LEU A 113 13.20 4.55 0.89
CA LEU A 113 12.66 3.34 1.51
C LEU A 113 13.64 2.18 1.29
N THR A 114 14.26 1.69 2.37
CA THR A 114 15.32 0.67 2.34
C THR A 114 14.96 -0.57 3.15
N PRO A 115 13.96 -1.36 2.69
CA PRO A 115 13.69 -2.65 3.31
C PRO A 115 14.84 -3.61 3.07
N LEU A 116 15.32 -4.28 4.12
CA LEU A 116 16.42 -5.22 4.06
C LEU A 116 16.12 -6.47 4.88
N MET A 117 16.14 -7.63 4.22
CA MET A 117 16.03 -8.94 4.86
C MET A 117 17.43 -9.48 5.20
N LEU A 118 17.62 -9.89 6.43
CA LEU A 118 18.77 -10.70 6.85
C LEU A 118 18.34 -12.17 6.95
N MET A 119 18.86 -13.01 6.08
CA MET A 119 18.67 -14.46 6.12
C MET A 119 19.77 -15.08 6.98
N VAL A 120 19.44 -15.38 8.23
CA VAL A 120 20.43 -15.76 9.26
C VAL A 120 21.21 -17.01 8.86
N LYS A 121 20.52 -18.09 8.46
CA LYS A 121 21.17 -19.38 8.13
C LYS A 121 22.09 -19.32 6.92
N MET A 122 21.81 -18.43 5.98
CA MET A 122 22.59 -18.30 4.73
C MET A 122 23.58 -17.14 4.79
N ASN A 123 23.57 -16.34 5.86
CA ASN A 123 24.33 -15.09 5.98
C ASN A 123 24.20 -14.20 4.74
N MET A 124 22.99 -14.11 4.22
CA MET A 124 22.68 -13.34 3.01
C MET A 124 21.74 -12.20 3.33
N LYS A 125 21.87 -11.12 2.58
CA LYS A 125 20.94 -9.98 2.64
C LYS A 125 20.32 -9.76 1.28
N HIS A 126 19.03 -9.39 1.29
CA HIS A 126 18.34 -8.94 0.09
C HIS A 126 17.28 -7.92 0.43
N SER A 127 16.95 -7.09 -0.54
CA SER A 127 15.82 -6.16 -0.46
C SER A 127 14.56 -6.77 -1.09
N THR A 128 13.59 -5.93 -1.38
CA THR A 128 12.27 -6.29 -1.91
C THR A 128 11.75 -5.16 -2.81
N PRO A 129 10.69 -5.36 -3.61
CA PRO A 129 10.05 -4.29 -4.38
C PRO A 129 9.54 -3.14 -3.52
N VAL A 130 9.82 -1.92 -3.97
CA VAL A 130 9.35 -0.68 -3.35
C VAL A 130 8.91 0.34 -4.38
N SER A 131 8.09 1.30 -3.97
CA SER A 131 7.81 2.49 -4.78
C SER A 131 9.08 3.29 -5.03
N GLY A 132 9.24 3.81 -6.24
CA GLY A 132 10.39 4.67 -6.60
C GLY A 132 10.39 6.01 -5.88
N SER A 133 9.22 6.46 -5.42
CA SER A 133 9.00 7.69 -4.68
C SER A 133 7.95 7.48 -3.59
N VAL A 134 7.99 8.36 -2.60
CA VAL A 134 6.92 8.53 -1.60
C VAL A 134 6.26 9.87 -1.92
N GLU A 135 5.00 9.82 -2.33
CA GLU A 135 4.30 10.96 -2.89
C GLU A 135 3.13 11.42 -2.03
N THR A 136 2.63 12.61 -2.25
CA THR A 136 1.38 13.04 -1.64
C THR A 136 0.27 12.06 -2.01
N PHE A 137 -0.44 11.58 -0.99
CA PHE A 137 -1.43 10.49 -1.15
C PHE A 137 -2.53 10.86 -2.15
N ASN A 138 -3.13 12.04 -1.97
CA ASN A 138 -4.03 12.67 -2.94
C ASN A 138 -4.24 14.14 -2.59
N LYS A 139 -5.02 14.86 -3.41
CA LYS A 139 -5.29 16.29 -3.21
C LYS A 139 -6.09 16.64 -1.94
N ASP A 140 -6.82 15.67 -1.38
CA ASP A 140 -7.65 15.88 -0.18
C ASP A 140 -6.87 15.57 1.11
N TYR A 141 -5.66 14.97 0.97
CA TYR A 141 -4.79 14.57 2.08
C TYR A 141 -3.36 15.07 1.87
N LEU A 142 -3.20 16.37 1.61
CA LEU A 142 -1.90 16.98 1.25
C LEU A 142 -0.79 16.74 2.27
N ALA A 143 -1.14 16.62 3.56
CA ALA A 143 -0.19 16.32 4.63
C ALA A 143 0.03 14.81 4.85
N VAL A 144 -0.47 13.95 3.95
CA VAL A 144 -0.22 12.51 3.97
C VAL A 144 0.64 12.12 2.78
N LYS A 145 1.78 11.51 3.04
CA LYS A 145 2.63 10.92 2.01
C LYS A 145 2.41 9.41 1.96
N ARG A 146 2.47 8.82 0.77
CA ARG A 146 2.27 7.39 0.53
C ARG A 146 3.41 6.81 -0.29
N GLY A 147 3.96 5.71 0.19
CA GLY A 147 4.76 4.76 -0.56
C GLY A 147 4.15 3.38 -0.53
N TRP A 148 4.81 2.41 -1.15
CA TRP A 148 4.45 1.01 -1.04
C TRP A 148 5.68 0.11 -1.00
N ILE A 149 5.52 -1.07 -0.38
CA ILE A 149 6.54 -2.11 -0.29
C ILE A 149 5.86 -3.46 -0.54
N SER A 150 6.48 -4.31 -1.35
CA SER A 150 5.97 -5.67 -1.59
C SER A 150 6.93 -6.69 -1.01
N PHE A 151 6.68 -7.15 0.20
CA PHE A 151 7.57 -8.08 0.89
C PHE A 151 7.54 -9.48 0.27
N VAL A 152 8.71 -9.97 -0.13
CA VAL A 152 8.88 -11.27 -0.81
C VAL A 152 8.88 -12.45 0.15
N MET A 153 9.06 -12.22 1.44
CA MET A 153 9.11 -13.22 2.51
C MET A 153 8.56 -12.65 3.81
N ASN A 154 8.00 -13.50 4.65
CA ASN A 154 7.64 -13.13 6.03
C ASN A 154 8.84 -13.18 6.98
N THR A 155 8.72 -12.50 8.11
CA THR A 155 9.63 -12.64 9.25
C THR A 155 9.47 -14.03 9.86
N SER A 156 10.58 -14.68 10.18
CA SER A 156 10.63 -16.02 10.78
C SER A 156 11.99 -16.26 11.46
N GLU A 157 12.19 -17.41 12.07
CA GLU A 157 13.51 -17.82 12.57
C GLU A 157 14.59 -17.89 11.47
N ALA A 158 14.19 -17.99 10.21
CA ALA A 158 15.13 -18.01 9.08
C ALA A 158 15.58 -16.63 8.68
N GLY A 159 14.87 -15.56 9.06
CA GLY A 159 15.27 -14.21 8.71
C GLY A 159 14.35 -13.12 9.25
N SER A 160 14.91 -11.93 9.38
CA SER A 160 14.27 -10.72 9.91
C SER A 160 14.37 -9.56 8.92
N TRP A 161 13.39 -8.67 8.97
CA TRP A 161 13.37 -7.46 8.16
C TRP A 161 13.72 -6.23 8.98
N THR A 162 14.47 -5.33 8.37
CA THR A 162 14.59 -3.94 8.80
C THR A 162 14.05 -3.01 7.71
N LEU A 163 13.61 -1.82 8.10
CA LEU A 163 13.20 -0.77 7.19
C LEU A 163 13.79 0.56 7.63
N GLY A 164 14.43 1.24 6.70
CA GLY A 164 14.93 2.60 6.86
C GLY A 164 14.28 3.56 5.86
N TYR A 165 14.37 4.86 6.15
CA TYR A 165 13.97 5.95 5.27
C TYR A 165 14.61 7.27 5.70
N ASN A 166 14.70 8.22 4.78
CA ASN A 166 15.13 9.58 5.06
C ASN A 166 13.93 10.53 5.03
N VAL A 167 14.01 11.59 5.82
CA VAL A 167 13.00 12.65 5.85
C VAL A 167 13.67 14.02 5.77
N ASN A 168 13.06 14.90 4.98
CA ASN A 168 13.28 16.35 5.07
C ASN A 168 11.96 17.00 5.47
N VAL A 169 11.94 17.74 6.55
CA VAL A 169 10.75 18.45 7.04
C VAL A 169 11.14 19.91 7.31
N LEU A 170 10.60 20.83 6.50
CA LEU A 170 10.88 22.27 6.61
C LEU A 170 12.39 22.61 6.68
N GLY A 171 13.21 21.85 5.92
CA GLY A 171 14.65 22.00 5.87
C GLY A 171 15.44 21.20 6.92
N ALA A 172 14.78 20.64 7.94
CA ALA A 172 15.42 19.73 8.88
C ALA A 172 15.51 18.32 8.28
N ASN A 173 16.68 17.69 8.38
CA ASN A 173 16.94 16.36 7.83
C ASN A 173 17.09 15.34 8.94
N GLY A 174 16.63 14.14 8.69
CA GLY A 174 16.76 12.99 9.59
C GLY A 174 16.19 11.74 8.97
N GLY A 175 15.70 10.83 9.79
CA GLY A 175 15.10 9.58 9.33
C GLY A 175 15.37 8.43 10.28
N ILE A 176 15.14 7.23 9.77
CA ILE A 176 15.46 5.96 10.43
C ILE A 176 16.41 5.21 9.52
N GLU A 177 17.57 4.80 10.03
CA GLU A 177 18.55 4.04 9.25
C GLU A 177 18.07 2.60 9.04
N ALA A 178 17.66 1.92 10.11
CA ALA A 178 17.13 0.56 10.07
C ALA A 178 16.36 0.24 11.36
N ALA A 179 15.05 0.22 11.28
CA ALA A 179 14.20 -0.26 12.36
C ALA A 179 13.79 -1.71 12.10
N ASP A 180 13.79 -2.53 13.13
CA ASP A 180 13.25 -3.89 13.05
C ASP A 180 11.74 -3.83 12.81
N ILE A 181 11.27 -4.57 11.82
CA ILE A 181 9.84 -4.68 11.49
C ILE A 181 9.41 -6.14 11.40
N THR A 182 8.16 -6.38 11.71
CA THR A 182 7.54 -7.69 11.49
C THR A 182 6.75 -7.69 10.19
N VAL A 183 6.96 -8.74 9.41
CA VAL A 183 6.21 -9.03 8.19
C VAL A 183 5.52 -10.38 8.37
N ASP A 184 4.20 -10.38 8.44
CA ASP A 184 3.39 -11.57 8.64
C ASP A 184 3.24 -12.36 7.33
N ALA A 185 3.08 -13.67 7.43
CA ALA A 185 2.67 -14.47 6.29
C ALA A 185 1.19 -14.25 6.01
N LEU A 186 0.82 -14.07 4.73
CA LEU A 186 -0.58 -14.16 4.35
C LEU A 186 -1.07 -15.61 4.45
N PRO A 187 -2.38 -15.83 4.69
CA PRO A 187 -2.98 -17.14 4.65
C PRO A 187 -2.70 -17.87 3.34
N GLU A 188 -2.74 -19.19 3.39
CA GLU A 188 -2.72 -20.02 2.18
C GLU A 188 -3.86 -19.60 1.25
N GLY A 189 -3.60 -19.53 -0.06
CA GLY A 189 -4.55 -19.01 -1.05
C GLY A 189 -4.58 -17.48 -1.21
N GLN A 190 -3.84 -16.72 -0.38
CA GLN A 190 -3.71 -15.28 -0.50
C GLN A 190 -2.28 -14.83 -0.85
N GLN A 191 -1.48 -15.74 -1.38
CA GLN A 191 -0.10 -15.43 -1.80
C GLN A 191 -0.09 -14.72 -3.15
N TRP A 192 -0.41 -13.45 -3.14
CA TRP A 192 -0.61 -12.62 -4.35
C TRP A 192 0.65 -11.96 -4.89
N LEU A 193 1.80 -12.21 -4.28
CA LEU A 193 3.11 -11.90 -4.84
C LEU A 193 3.63 -13.14 -5.57
N LYS A 194 3.91 -13.00 -6.86
CA LYS A 194 4.49 -14.06 -7.69
C LYS A 194 5.82 -13.61 -8.24
N SER A 195 6.71 -14.55 -8.51
CA SER A 195 7.98 -14.26 -9.19
C SER A 195 8.06 -15.02 -10.50
N PHE A 196 8.73 -14.42 -11.47
CA PHE A 196 9.03 -15.07 -12.74
C PHE A 196 10.39 -14.63 -13.26
N LYS A 197 10.90 -15.33 -14.27
CA LYS A 197 12.14 -14.99 -14.95
C LYS A 197 11.87 -14.68 -16.41
N ALA A 198 12.52 -13.64 -16.92
CA ALA A 198 12.58 -13.31 -18.34
C ALA A 198 13.97 -12.76 -18.66
N ASP A 199 14.59 -13.19 -19.75
CA ASP A 199 15.92 -12.76 -20.19
C ASP A 199 16.98 -12.76 -19.08
N ASN A 200 17.05 -13.83 -18.30
CA ASN A 200 17.93 -14.00 -17.14
C ASN A 200 17.72 -12.99 -15.97
N ASN A 201 16.67 -12.16 -16.02
CA ASN A 201 16.29 -11.28 -14.94
C ASN A 201 15.16 -11.92 -14.09
N ASN A 202 15.14 -11.58 -12.80
CA ASN A 202 14.06 -11.97 -11.91
C ASN A 202 13.09 -10.80 -11.73
N TYR A 203 11.81 -11.08 -11.87
CA TYR A 203 10.71 -10.14 -11.71
C TYR A 203 9.78 -10.60 -10.61
N TYR A 204 9.11 -9.62 -10.00
CA TYR A 204 8.09 -9.82 -8.98
C TYR A 204 6.81 -9.15 -9.44
N LEU A 205 5.74 -9.93 -9.49
CA LEU A 205 4.39 -9.49 -9.84
C LEU A 205 3.57 -9.42 -8.57
N SER A 206 3.27 -8.21 -8.12
CA SER A 206 2.53 -7.92 -6.90
C SER A 206 1.11 -7.52 -7.24
N LEU A 207 0.11 -8.28 -6.78
CA LEU A 207 -1.30 -7.88 -6.85
C LEU A 207 -1.53 -6.74 -5.84
N VAL A 208 -2.14 -5.65 -6.31
CA VAL A 208 -2.48 -4.46 -5.51
C VAL A 208 -3.98 -4.43 -5.21
N ASN A 209 -4.80 -4.58 -6.23
CA ASN A 209 -6.25 -4.59 -6.16
C ASN A 209 -6.84 -5.71 -7.02
N PRO A 210 -8.03 -6.18 -6.64
CA PRO A 210 -8.84 -5.82 -5.50
C PRO A 210 -8.34 -6.46 -4.21
N SER A 211 -8.58 -5.80 -3.07
CA SER A 211 -8.44 -6.40 -1.73
C SER A 211 -9.71 -7.13 -1.31
N ASP A 212 -10.85 -6.73 -1.89
CA ASP A 212 -12.17 -7.31 -1.67
C ASP A 212 -12.73 -7.83 -3.00
N TRP A 213 -12.66 -9.16 -3.16
CA TRP A 213 -13.08 -9.86 -4.36
C TRP A 213 -14.60 -10.08 -4.35
N LYS A 214 -15.22 -9.95 -5.51
CA LYS A 214 -16.67 -10.13 -5.66
C LYS A 214 -17.01 -10.85 -6.95
N THR A 215 -18.21 -11.42 -7.00
CA THR A 215 -18.79 -11.94 -8.25
C THR A 215 -18.96 -10.81 -9.27
N GLY A 216 -18.77 -11.14 -10.55
CA GLY A 216 -18.79 -10.21 -11.66
C GLY A 216 -17.42 -9.64 -11.96
N LYS A 217 -17.37 -8.48 -12.61
CA LYS A 217 -16.14 -7.84 -13.05
C LYS A 217 -15.39 -7.19 -11.89
N ASN A 218 -14.13 -7.59 -11.71
CA ASN A 218 -13.17 -7.02 -10.78
C ASN A 218 -12.05 -6.35 -11.57
N THR A 219 -11.76 -5.08 -11.29
CA THR A 219 -10.58 -4.43 -11.85
C THR A 219 -9.34 -4.90 -11.10
N ILE A 220 -8.39 -5.48 -11.82
CA ILE A 220 -7.10 -5.88 -11.27
C ILE A 220 -6.11 -4.74 -11.47
N THR A 221 -5.37 -4.42 -10.41
CA THR A 221 -4.17 -3.59 -10.47
C THR A 221 -3.00 -4.37 -9.90
N ALA A 222 -1.86 -4.36 -10.58
CA ALA A 222 -0.65 -5.03 -10.15
C ALA A 222 0.59 -4.20 -10.48
N TYR A 223 1.70 -4.47 -9.79
CA TYR A 223 3.01 -3.94 -10.14
C TYR A 223 3.95 -5.07 -10.56
N VAL A 224 4.75 -4.82 -11.59
CA VAL A 224 5.89 -5.67 -11.95
C VAL A 224 7.17 -4.94 -11.58
N SER A 225 7.96 -5.54 -10.70
CA SER A 225 9.24 -5.00 -10.24
C SER A 225 10.38 -5.90 -10.69
N LYS A 226 11.55 -5.33 -10.96
CA LYS A 226 12.75 -6.05 -11.38
C LYS A 226 13.74 -6.11 -10.24
N LYS A 227 14.27 -7.31 -9.98
CA LYS A 227 15.33 -7.49 -8.97
C LYS A 227 16.59 -6.75 -9.39
N ASN A 228 17.12 -5.94 -8.48
CA ASN A 228 18.36 -5.21 -8.69
C ASN A 228 19.62 -6.04 -8.35
N THR A 229 20.75 -5.57 -8.85
CA THR A 229 22.08 -6.04 -8.49
C THR A 229 22.88 -4.85 -7.96
N PRO A 230 23.41 -4.88 -6.72
CA PRO A 230 23.31 -5.99 -5.75
C PRO A 230 21.90 -6.20 -5.21
N ALA A 231 21.60 -7.42 -4.74
CA ALA A 231 20.27 -7.79 -4.25
C ALA A 231 19.82 -7.00 -2.99
N THR A 232 20.72 -6.30 -2.33
CA THR A 232 20.46 -5.40 -1.20
C THR A 232 19.88 -4.05 -1.61
N THR A 233 19.96 -3.70 -2.89
CA THR A 233 19.32 -2.49 -3.44
C THR A 233 17.82 -2.73 -3.58
N PRO A 234 16.95 -1.82 -3.10
CA PRO A 234 15.50 -1.93 -3.28
C PRO A 234 15.11 -2.10 -4.76
N TYR A 235 14.11 -2.93 -5.03
CA TYR A 235 13.71 -3.28 -6.40
C TYR A 235 12.67 -2.28 -6.91
N GLY A 236 12.98 -1.56 -7.96
CA GLY A 236 12.07 -0.63 -8.63
C GLY A 236 11.10 -1.33 -9.59
N LEU A 237 10.17 -0.55 -10.13
CA LEU A 237 9.29 -1.00 -11.21
C LEU A 237 10.12 -1.42 -12.43
N ALA A 238 9.71 -2.51 -13.07
CA ALA A 238 10.32 -3.00 -14.29
C ALA A 238 10.18 -1.95 -15.41
N PRO A 239 11.26 -1.55 -16.08
CA PRO A 239 11.19 -0.67 -17.23
C PRO A 239 10.55 -1.36 -18.45
N GLU A 240 10.68 -2.68 -18.54
CA GLU A 240 10.14 -3.51 -19.61
C GLU A 240 8.61 -3.41 -19.66
N GLN A 241 8.07 -3.63 -20.85
CA GLN A 241 6.63 -3.74 -21.07
C GLN A 241 6.25 -5.20 -21.21
N PHE A 242 5.29 -5.62 -20.41
CA PHE A 242 4.68 -6.93 -20.49
C PHE A 242 3.19 -6.80 -20.79
N VAL A 243 2.61 -7.86 -21.32
CA VAL A 243 1.16 -8.10 -21.33
C VAL A 243 0.92 -9.35 -20.48
N ILE A 244 0.03 -9.26 -19.50
CA ILE A 244 -0.25 -10.39 -18.60
C ILE A 244 -1.67 -10.87 -18.92
N GLU A 245 -1.77 -11.94 -19.68
CA GLU A 245 -3.05 -12.60 -19.95
C GLU A 245 -3.52 -13.32 -18.70
N ILE A 246 -4.83 -13.37 -18.51
CA ILE A 246 -5.48 -13.98 -17.36
C ILE A 246 -6.51 -15.01 -17.81
N ASP A 247 -6.49 -16.18 -17.19
CA ASP A 247 -7.45 -17.28 -17.41
C ASP A 247 -7.97 -17.77 -16.05
N PRO A 248 -9.12 -17.25 -15.57
CA PRO A 248 -9.70 -17.67 -14.32
C PRO A 248 -10.35 -19.06 -14.44
N ARG A 249 -10.03 -19.96 -13.51
CA ARG A 249 -10.53 -21.32 -13.44
C ARG A 249 -10.99 -21.66 -12.02
N MET A 250 -12.04 -22.46 -11.92
CA MET A 250 -12.53 -23.02 -10.66
C MET A 250 -12.09 -24.50 -10.54
N PRO A 251 -11.01 -24.81 -9.79
CA PRO A 251 -10.51 -26.18 -9.68
C PRO A 251 -11.56 -27.15 -9.13
N ASP A 252 -12.36 -26.68 -8.18
CA ASP A 252 -13.38 -27.49 -7.50
C ASP A 252 -14.65 -27.75 -8.34
N MET A 253 -14.71 -27.13 -9.54
CA MET A 253 -15.83 -27.26 -10.49
C MET A 253 -15.35 -27.68 -11.89
N GLY A 254 -14.42 -28.63 -11.94
CA GLY A 254 -13.92 -29.18 -13.21
C GLY A 254 -13.21 -28.13 -14.07
N ASN A 255 -12.52 -27.18 -13.47
CA ASN A 255 -11.84 -26.07 -14.14
C ASN A 255 -12.80 -25.18 -14.96
N HIS A 256 -14.03 -24.99 -14.46
CA HIS A 256 -14.96 -24.04 -15.07
C HIS A 256 -14.29 -22.67 -15.24
N THR A 257 -14.44 -22.08 -16.44
CA THR A 257 -13.85 -20.79 -16.78
C THR A 257 -14.87 -19.66 -16.75
N SER A 258 -14.39 -18.44 -16.84
CA SER A 258 -15.23 -17.25 -16.93
C SER A 258 -14.82 -16.41 -18.17
N PRO A 259 -15.78 -15.90 -18.94
CA PRO A 259 -15.54 -15.07 -20.12
C PRO A 259 -15.31 -13.60 -19.76
N ASP A 260 -15.06 -12.76 -20.78
CA ASP A 260 -14.96 -11.30 -20.70
C ASP A 260 -13.82 -10.79 -19.81
N ASN A 261 -12.71 -11.52 -19.78
CA ASN A 261 -11.49 -11.08 -19.12
C ASN A 261 -10.69 -10.14 -20.01
N VAL A 262 -9.98 -9.19 -19.40
CA VAL A 262 -9.10 -8.25 -20.09
C VAL A 262 -7.70 -8.41 -19.51
N ALA A 263 -6.72 -8.66 -20.37
CA ALA A 263 -5.32 -8.79 -19.98
C ALA A 263 -4.81 -7.52 -19.27
N LEU A 264 -3.87 -7.70 -18.33
CA LEU A 264 -3.23 -6.57 -17.67
C LEU A 264 -2.20 -5.95 -18.62
N THR A 265 -2.30 -4.65 -18.81
CA THR A 265 -1.37 -3.85 -19.61
C THR A 265 -0.78 -2.72 -18.77
N LYS A 266 0.46 -2.33 -19.08
CA LYS A 266 1.19 -1.29 -18.35
C LYS A 266 0.55 0.09 -18.60
N GLN A 267 0.29 0.81 -17.50
CA GLN A 267 -0.26 2.15 -17.49
C GLN A 267 0.87 3.20 -17.38
N ALA A 268 0.51 4.48 -17.57
CA ALA A 268 1.47 5.58 -17.51
C ALA A 268 2.16 5.76 -16.14
N ASP A 269 1.48 5.37 -15.07
CA ASP A 269 2.01 5.36 -13.69
C ASP A 269 2.86 4.11 -13.37
N GLY A 270 3.06 3.24 -14.36
CA GLY A 270 3.83 1.99 -14.22
C GLY A 270 3.05 0.82 -13.62
N SER A 271 1.79 1.01 -13.21
CA SER A 271 0.92 -0.08 -12.81
C SER A 271 0.50 -0.92 -14.03
N TYR A 272 0.04 -2.13 -13.77
CA TYR A 272 -0.61 -2.99 -14.76
C TYR A 272 -2.08 -3.10 -14.41
N GLN A 273 -2.96 -2.84 -15.37
CA GLN A 273 -4.41 -2.89 -15.14
C GLN A 273 -5.10 -3.78 -16.15
N GLY A 274 -6.08 -4.52 -15.66
CA GLY A 274 -6.92 -5.41 -16.43
C GLY A 274 -8.24 -5.69 -15.72
N THR A 275 -9.01 -6.64 -16.24
CA THR A 275 -10.30 -7.02 -15.64
C THR A 275 -10.44 -8.53 -15.62
N VAL A 276 -10.80 -9.09 -14.47
CA VAL A 276 -11.25 -10.46 -14.35
C VAL A 276 -12.75 -10.49 -14.04
N ASN A 277 -13.46 -11.35 -14.74
CA ASN A 277 -14.88 -11.59 -14.46
C ASN A 277 -15.01 -12.93 -13.72
N LEU A 278 -15.51 -12.91 -12.49
CA LEU A 278 -15.72 -14.09 -11.64
C LEU A 278 -17.22 -14.36 -11.54
N THR A 279 -17.73 -15.28 -12.32
CA THR A 279 -19.18 -15.48 -12.54
C THR A 279 -19.90 -16.15 -11.37
N MET A 280 -19.18 -16.74 -10.43
CA MET A 280 -19.75 -17.49 -9.31
C MET A 280 -18.93 -17.31 -8.05
N THR A 281 -19.54 -17.55 -6.90
CA THR A 281 -18.82 -17.69 -5.61
C THR A 281 -18.03 -18.98 -5.56
N GLY A 282 -16.92 -18.99 -4.79
CA GLY A 282 -16.06 -20.15 -4.60
C GLY A 282 -14.59 -19.82 -4.83
N ARG A 283 -13.77 -20.85 -4.89
CA ARG A 283 -12.34 -20.76 -5.08
C ARG A 283 -11.98 -20.66 -6.56
N TRP A 284 -11.25 -19.60 -6.92
CA TRP A 284 -10.75 -19.36 -8.27
C TRP A 284 -9.22 -19.36 -8.29
N ARG A 285 -8.65 -19.93 -9.34
CA ARG A 285 -7.26 -19.73 -9.75
C ARG A 285 -7.25 -18.86 -11.00
N ILE A 286 -6.69 -17.65 -10.88
CA ILE A 286 -6.50 -16.73 -12.00
C ILE A 286 -5.12 -17.04 -12.56
N HIS A 287 -5.06 -17.93 -13.56
CA HIS A 287 -3.82 -18.31 -14.24
C HIS A 287 -3.28 -17.13 -15.05
N LEU A 288 -1.97 -16.97 -15.05
CA LEU A 288 -1.27 -15.83 -15.63
C LEU A 288 -0.32 -16.30 -16.70
N THR A 289 -0.36 -15.67 -17.86
CA THR A 289 0.62 -15.85 -18.93
C THR A 289 1.25 -14.51 -19.22
N VAL A 290 2.55 -14.39 -18.95
CA VAL A 290 3.31 -13.16 -19.15
C VAL A 290 3.94 -13.17 -20.53
N LYS A 291 3.66 -12.15 -21.32
CA LYS A 291 4.23 -11.95 -22.65
C LYS A 291 5.10 -10.70 -22.69
N ASP A 292 6.17 -10.75 -23.46
CA ASP A 292 7.01 -9.59 -23.74
C ASP A 292 6.32 -8.63 -24.77
N ALA A 293 6.99 -7.53 -25.10
CA ALA A 293 6.49 -6.55 -26.06
C ALA A 293 6.35 -7.12 -27.50
N GLN A 294 7.00 -8.22 -27.80
CA GLN A 294 6.93 -8.94 -29.08
C GLN A 294 5.84 -10.01 -29.10
N GLY A 295 5.17 -10.24 -27.96
CA GLY A 295 4.13 -11.25 -27.83
C GLY A 295 4.65 -12.65 -27.50
N ASN A 296 5.95 -12.84 -27.25
CA ASN A 296 6.50 -14.11 -26.82
C ASN A 296 6.13 -14.39 -25.37
N ILE A 297 5.77 -15.63 -25.07
CA ILE A 297 5.55 -16.06 -23.69
C ILE A 297 6.90 -16.13 -22.97
N VAL A 298 7.05 -15.37 -21.88
CA VAL A 298 8.26 -15.34 -21.06
C VAL A 298 8.06 -15.99 -19.69
N ALA A 299 6.82 -16.16 -19.25
CA ALA A 299 6.49 -16.89 -18.02
C ALA A 299 5.02 -17.33 -18.02
N GLY A 300 4.74 -18.41 -17.28
CA GLY A 300 3.42 -19.03 -17.25
C GLY A 300 3.10 -19.74 -18.56
N GLY A 301 1.84 -20.04 -18.78
CA GLY A 301 1.39 -20.77 -20.00
C GLY A 301 1.38 -22.27 -19.78
N ASP A 302 2.06 -22.98 -20.62
CA ASP A 302 1.96 -24.42 -20.91
C ASP A 302 2.86 -25.33 -20.06
N ASP A 303 3.31 -24.86 -18.92
CA ASP A 303 4.22 -25.59 -18.02
C ASP A 303 3.53 -26.59 -17.08
N LEU A 304 2.21 -26.73 -17.18
CA LEU A 304 1.44 -27.68 -16.39
C LEU A 304 0.93 -28.87 -17.21
N SER A 305 0.87 -30.03 -16.57
CA SER A 305 0.34 -31.26 -17.16
C SER A 305 -1.15 -31.18 -17.52
N ASP A 306 -1.88 -30.26 -16.92
CA ASP A 306 -3.30 -29.97 -17.21
C ASP A 306 -3.52 -28.86 -18.22
N GLY A 307 -2.43 -28.28 -18.79
CA GLY A 307 -2.46 -27.20 -19.76
C GLY A 307 -2.69 -25.81 -19.21
N TYR A 308 -2.62 -25.62 -17.89
CA TYR A 308 -2.76 -24.31 -17.26
C TYR A 308 -1.41 -23.82 -16.70
N SER A 309 -1.27 -22.48 -16.59
CA SER A 309 -0.08 -21.88 -16.03
C SER A 309 0.12 -22.22 -14.56
N SER A 310 1.37 -22.57 -14.17
CA SER A 310 1.78 -22.69 -12.76
C SER A 310 1.83 -21.33 -12.05
N LEU A 311 1.87 -20.23 -12.82
CA LEU A 311 1.82 -18.88 -12.32
C LEU A 311 0.36 -18.44 -12.18
N TYR A 312 -0.16 -18.34 -10.96
CA TYR A 312 -1.56 -17.94 -10.73
C TYR A 312 -1.73 -17.22 -9.41
N TRP A 313 -2.75 -16.40 -9.32
CA TRP A 313 -3.32 -15.94 -8.07
C TRP A 313 -4.51 -16.80 -7.68
N GLU A 314 -4.59 -17.17 -6.41
CA GLU A 314 -5.76 -17.87 -5.88
C GLU A 314 -6.60 -16.91 -5.06
N VAL A 315 -7.92 -16.93 -5.25
CA VAL A 315 -8.87 -16.06 -4.58
C VAL A 315 -10.14 -16.86 -4.24
N THR A 316 -10.80 -16.47 -3.16
CA THR A 316 -12.10 -17.04 -2.76
C THR A 316 -13.10 -15.92 -2.57
N ILE A 317 -14.28 -16.06 -3.13
CA ILE A 317 -15.39 -15.10 -3.05
C ILE A 317 -16.68 -15.74 -2.55
#